data_9fb4d0abac501861accdc2e02b1ea9a3
#
_entry.id   9fb4d0abac501861accdc2e02b1ea9a3
#
_cell.length_a   1.000
_cell.length_b   1.000
_cell.length_c   1.000
_cell.angle_alpha   90.00
_cell.angle_beta   90.00
_cell.angle_gamma   90.00
#
_symmetry.space_group_name_H-M   'P 1'
#
loop_
_entity.id
_entity.type
_entity.pdbx_description
1 polymer ?
#
loop_
_entity_poly.entity_id
_entity_poly.type
_entity_poly.pdbx_seq_one_letter_code
_entity_poly.pdbx_strand_id
1 'polypeptide(L)'
;GRVKAKTKDSVMDALVKAVEFDAPKALVDQDAERLAEMTRQDMAQRGMNVQGVPFPTELFTAQAERRVRLGLILAELVKANQLQATADQIKAQVEDFAQSYEDPQQVVKYYYSDRNRLAEVEALVLEENVVNYVLGLSKSSSKVVAFDELMGSNAQA
;
A
#
# COMPACT_ATOMS: atom_id res chain seq x y z
N GLY A 1 -3.95 14.50 -6.84
CA GLY A 1 -2.68 14.23 -6.61
C GLY A 1 -2.12 14.21 -5.20
N ARG A 2 -1.38 15.24 -4.83
CA ARG A 2 -0.59 15.24 -3.58
C ARG A 2 -1.42 15.13 -2.30
N VAL A 3 -2.58 15.76 -2.25
CA VAL A 3 -3.45 15.74 -1.05
C VAL A 3 -4.01 14.33 -0.84
N LYS A 4 -4.42 13.66 -1.89
CA LYS A 4 -4.94 12.29 -1.83
C LYS A 4 -3.87 11.30 -1.36
N ALA A 5 -2.66 11.40 -1.90
CA ALA A 5 -1.53 10.56 -1.49
C ALA A 5 -1.16 10.79 -0.02
N LYS A 6 -1.10 12.05 0.42
CA LYS A 6 -0.80 12.40 1.81
C LYS A 6 -1.86 11.89 2.79
N THR A 7 -3.14 11.97 2.44
CA THR A 7 -4.24 11.41 3.22
C THR A 7 -4.11 9.90 3.34
N LYS A 8 -3.80 9.23 2.25
CA LYS A 8 -3.57 7.79 2.20
C LYS A 8 -2.44 7.36 3.13
N ASP A 9 -1.29 8.03 3.04
CA ASP A 9 -0.14 7.74 3.90
C ASP A 9 -0.48 7.96 5.38
N SER A 10 -1.21 9.02 5.71
CA SER A 10 -1.64 9.30 7.07
C SER A 10 -2.55 8.20 7.62
N VAL A 11 -3.49 7.71 6.82
CA VAL A 11 -4.39 6.60 7.19
C VAL A 11 -3.60 5.32 7.43
N MET A 12 -2.65 5.00 6.54
CA MET A 12 -1.83 3.80 6.67
C MET A 12 -0.93 3.87 7.92
N ASP A 13 -0.32 5.01 8.20
CA ASP A 13 0.47 5.22 9.42
C ASP A 13 -0.38 5.07 10.69
N ALA A 14 -1.58 5.60 10.68
CA ALA A 14 -2.51 5.47 11.80
C ALA A 14 -2.89 4.01 12.06
N LEU A 15 -3.15 3.24 11.02
CA LEU A 15 -3.46 1.81 11.13
C LEU A 15 -2.30 1.03 11.73
N VAL A 16 -1.08 1.28 11.29
CA VAL A 16 0.12 0.62 11.83
C VAL A 16 0.31 0.93 13.31
N LYS A 17 0.06 2.18 13.72
CA LYS A 17 0.20 2.60 15.13
C LYS A 17 -0.92 2.09 16.02
N ALA A 18 -2.15 1.97 15.49
CA ALA A 18 -3.32 1.59 16.25
C ALA A 18 -3.37 0.10 16.58
N VAL A 19 -2.79 -0.74 15.75
CA VAL A 19 -2.79 -2.18 15.93
C VAL A 19 -1.41 -2.65 16.37
N GLU A 20 -1.31 -2.96 17.66
CA GLU A 20 -0.09 -3.51 18.25
C GLU A 20 -0.13 -5.03 18.18
N PHE A 21 0.61 -5.58 17.22
CA PHE A 21 0.95 -7.00 17.19
C PHE A 21 2.30 -7.18 16.54
N ASP A 22 3.00 -8.23 16.92
CA ASP A 22 4.29 -8.54 16.34
C ASP A 22 4.11 -9.21 14.98
N ALA A 23 4.78 -8.68 13.97
CA ALA A 23 4.83 -9.32 12.67
C ALA A 23 5.61 -10.64 12.76
N PRO A 24 5.14 -11.73 12.11
CA PRO A 24 5.86 -12.99 12.09
C PRO A 24 7.27 -12.81 11.54
N LYS A 25 8.28 -13.25 12.31
CA LYS A 25 9.68 -13.06 11.97
C LYS A 25 10.03 -13.62 10.59
N ALA A 26 9.51 -14.81 10.27
CA ALA A 26 9.76 -15.45 8.98
C ALA A 26 9.29 -14.58 7.79
N LEU A 27 8.15 -13.92 7.92
CA LEU A 27 7.61 -13.01 6.90
C LEU A 27 8.45 -11.73 6.81
N VAL A 28 8.87 -11.19 7.94
CA VAL A 28 9.74 -10.01 8.01
C VAL A 28 11.08 -10.28 7.35
N ASP A 29 11.71 -11.39 7.68
CA ASP A 29 13.01 -11.78 7.11
C ASP A 29 12.92 -11.97 5.60
N GLN A 30 11.88 -12.64 5.13
CA GLN A 30 11.63 -12.84 3.70
C GLN A 30 11.43 -11.51 2.95
N ASP A 31 10.65 -10.61 3.51
CA ASP A 31 10.42 -9.30 2.90
C ASP A 31 11.69 -8.43 2.93
N ALA A 32 12.49 -8.52 3.99
CA ALA A 32 13.77 -7.83 4.10
C ALA A 32 14.77 -8.29 3.03
N GLU A 33 14.86 -9.60 2.79
CA GLU A 33 15.68 -10.16 1.71
C GLU A 33 15.22 -9.66 0.33
N ARG A 34 13.91 -9.64 0.11
CA ARG A 34 13.32 -9.14 -1.12
C ARG A 34 13.63 -7.66 -1.34
N LEU A 35 13.51 -6.83 -0.30
CA LEU A 35 13.84 -5.41 -0.37
C LEU A 35 15.33 -5.17 -0.66
N ALA A 36 16.20 -5.94 -0.04
CA ALA A 36 17.65 -5.87 -0.29
C ALA A 36 17.98 -6.18 -1.76
N GLU A 37 17.40 -7.25 -2.31
CA GLU A 37 17.60 -7.64 -3.70
C GLU A 37 17.00 -6.61 -4.68
N MET A 38 15.82 -6.09 -4.41
CA MET A 38 15.22 -5.03 -5.24
C MET A 38 16.09 -3.77 -5.26
N THR A 39 16.63 -3.39 -4.10
CA THR A 39 17.53 -2.23 -3.99
C THR A 39 18.80 -2.46 -4.79
N ARG A 40 19.39 -3.65 -4.69
CA ARG A 40 20.58 -4.02 -5.46
C ARG A 40 20.32 -3.93 -6.96
N GLN A 41 19.21 -4.46 -7.42
CA GLN A 41 18.81 -4.42 -8.84
C GLN A 41 18.56 -2.99 -9.34
N ASP A 42 17.88 -2.17 -8.55
CA ASP A 42 17.64 -0.77 -8.90
C ASP A 42 18.95 0.01 -9.05
N MET A 43 19.85 -0.17 -8.12
CA MET A 43 21.18 0.47 -8.18
C MET A 43 21.98 0.00 -9.40
N ALA A 44 21.93 -1.29 -9.72
CA ALA A 44 22.58 -1.84 -10.90
C ALA A 44 22.00 -1.25 -12.20
N GLN A 45 20.68 -1.10 -12.26
CA GLN A 45 20.00 -0.48 -13.42
C GLN A 45 20.38 1.00 -13.59
N ARG A 46 20.68 1.68 -12.51
CA ARG A 46 21.18 3.07 -12.53
C ARG A 46 22.66 3.20 -12.87
N GLY A 47 23.28 2.09 -13.24
CA GLY A 47 24.69 2.07 -13.65
C GLY A 47 25.69 2.06 -12.50
N MET A 48 25.24 1.81 -11.28
CA MET A 48 26.14 1.68 -10.13
C MET A 48 26.76 0.28 -10.11
N ASN A 49 28.05 0.22 -9.83
CA ASN A 49 28.73 -1.07 -9.66
C ASN A 49 28.36 -1.65 -8.30
N VAL A 50 27.51 -2.67 -8.30
CA VAL A 50 27.04 -3.35 -7.09
C VAL A 50 27.75 -4.68 -6.82
N GLN A 51 28.73 -5.04 -7.65
CA GLN A 51 29.51 -6.27 -7.45
C GLN A 51 30.35 -6.15 -6.17
N GLY A 52 30.18 -7.10 -5.28
CA GLY A 52 30.90 -7.13 -4.01
C GLY A 52 30.40 -6.12 -2.97
N VAL A 53 29.38 -5.35 -3.28
CA VAL A 53 28.75 -4.45 -2.29
C VAL A 53 27.78 -5.25 -1.43
N PRO A 54 27.97 -5.28 -0.09
CA PRO A 54 27.05 -5.99 0.78
C PRO A 54 25.73 -5.20 0.93
N PHE A 55 24.62 -5.92 0.82
CA PHE A 55 23.28 -5.42 1.14
C PHE A 55 22.71 -6.27 2.28
N PRO A 56 23.15 -6.03 3.53
CA PRO A 56 22.68 -6.84 4.65
C PRO A 56 21.17 -6.63 4.86
N THR A 57 20.47 -7.73 5.07
CA THR A 57 19.02 -7.73 5.27
C THR A 57 18.62 -6.94 6.51
N GLU A 58 19.50 -6.83 7.49
CA GLU A 58 19.30 -6.06 8.73
C GLU A 58 18.98 -4.58 8.48
N LEU A 59 19.50 -4.01 7.38
CA LEU A 59 19.22 -2.63 7.00
C LEU A 59 17.74 -2.43 6.58
N PHE A 60 17.09 -3.50 6.18
CA PHE A 60 15.72 -3.47 5.66
C PHE A 60 14.69 -4.04 6.64
N THR A 61 15.12 -4.53 7.79
CA THR A 61 14.25 -5.20 8.77
C THR A 61 13.13 -4.28 9.26
N ALA A 62 13.44 -3.04 9.63
CA ALA A 62 12.43 -2.10 10.11
C ALA A 62 11.39 -1.78 9.03
N GLN A 63 11.82 -1.58 7.80
CA GLN A 63 10.93 -1.33 6.67
C GLN A 63 10.08 -2.56 6.34
N ALA A 64 10.69 -3.74 6.35
CA ALA A 64 10.00 -5.01 6.12
C ALA A 64 8.96 -5.28 7.21
N GLU A 65 9.29 -5.05 8.47
CA GLU A 65 8.35 -5.20 9.60
C GLU A 65 7.12 -4.32 9.42
N ARG A 66 7.31 -3.06 9.08
CA ARG A 66 6.20 -2.14 8.81
C ARG A 66 5.32 -2.63 7.65
N ARG A 67 5.93 -3.08 6.55
CA ARG A 67 5.21 -3.58 5.38
C ARG A 67 4.41 -4.84 5.69
N VAL A 68 4.99 -5.78 6.41
CA VAL A 68 4.32 -7.03 6.81
C VAL A 68 3.16 -6.73 7.76
N ARG A 69 3.37 -5.89 8.76
CA ARG A 69 2.30 -5.47 9.68
C ARG A 69 1.16 -4.80 8.94
N LEU A 70 1.46 -3.84 8.07
CA LEU A 70 0.46 -3.15 7.28
C LEU A 70 -0.33 -4.10 6.38
N GLY A 71 0.36 -5.02 5.71
CA GLY A 71 -0.27 -6.03 4.87
C GLY A 71 -1.24 -6.92 5.63
N LEU A 72 -0.87 -7.36 6.84
CA LEU A 72 -1.73 -8.18 7.70
C LEU A 72 -2.95 -7.39 8.20
N ILE A 73 -2.76 -6.12 8.58
CA ILE A 73 -3.86 -5.24 9.01
C ILE A 73 -4.83 -5.01 7.84
N LEU A 74 -4.32 -4.71 6.66
CA LEU A 74 -5.14 -4.50 5.47
C LEU A 74 -5.93 -5.76 5.08
N ALA A 75 -5.29 -6.92 5.13
CA ALA A 75 -5.94 -8.19 4.84
C ALA A 75 -7.10 -8.47 5.78
N GLU A 76 -6.92 -8.20 7.07
CA GLU A 76 -7.97 -8.35 8.07
C GLU A 76 -9.13 -7.37 7.86
N LEU A 77 -8.84 -6.10 7.60
CA LEU A 77 -9.86 -5.10 7.30
C LEU A 77 -10.66 -5.44 6.05
N VAL A 78 -9.99 -5.87 5.01
CA VAL A 78 -10.62 -6.27 3.74
C VAL A 78 -11.55 -7.45 3.96
N LYS A 79 -11.09 -8.45 4.69
CA LYS A 79 -11.88 -9.65 5.00
C LYS A 79 -13.09 -9.34 5.86
N ALA A 80 -12.90 -8.54 6.92
CA ALA A 80 -13.95 -8.20 7.88
C ALA A 80 -15.05 -7.30 7.29
N ASN A 81 -14.69 -6.43 6.32
CA ASN A 81 -15.58 -5.39 5.79
C ASN A 81 -15.86 -5.52 4.30
N GLN A 82 -15.44 -6.60 3.67
CA GLN A 82 -15.67 -6.89 2.25
C GLN A 82 -15.18 -5.76 1.33
N LEU A 83 -13.93 -5.34 1.54
CA LEU A 83 -13.30 -4.24 0.80
C LEU A 83 -12.49 -4.71 -0.42
N GLN A 84 -12.68 -5.95 -0.86
CA GLN A 84 -11.98 -6.49 -2.02
C GLN A 84 -12.23 -5.61 -3.26
N ALA A 85 -11.19 -5.49 -4.09
CA ALA A 85 -11.32 -4.82 -5.36
C ALA A 85 -12.29 -5.58 -6.28
N THR A 86 -13.30 -4.89 -6.79
CA THR A 86 -14.24 -5.48 -7.74
C THR A 86 -13.70 -5.36 -9.17
N ALA A 87 -14.19 -6.22 -10.06
CA ALA A 87 -13.84 -6.16 -11.49
C ALA A 87 -14.19 -4.80 -12.10
N ASP A 88 -15.33 -4.22 -11.71
CA ASP A 88 -15.74 -2.89 -12.19
C ASP A 88 -14.83 -1.78 -11.71
N GLN A 89 -14.38 -1.84 -10.46
CA GLN A 89 -13.42 -0.88 -9.91
C GLN A 89 -12.06 -0.96 -10.60
N ILE A 90 -11.58 -2.16 -10.85
CA ILE A 90 -10.31 -2.39 -11.56
C ILE A 90 -10.42 -1.84 -12.98
N LYS A 91 -11.50 -2.13 -13.68
CA LYS A 91 -11.77 -1.62 -15.02
C LYS A 91 -11.80 -0.09 -15.06
N ALA A 92 -12.53 0.53 -14.14
CA ALA A 92 -12.60 1.98 -14.02
C ALA A 92 -11.23 2.62 -13.78
N GLN A 93 -10.40 2.00 -12.95
CA GLN A 93 -9.05 2.48 -12.67
C GLN A 93 -8.13 2.36 -13.89
N VAL A 94 -8.21 1.27 -14.62
CA VAL A 94 -7.45 1.07 -15.87
C VAL A 94 -7.89 2.09 -16.93
N GLU A 95 -9.17 2.32 -17.08
CA GLU A 95 -9.72 3.32 -18.00
C GLU A 95 -9.28 4.73 -17.63
N ASP A 96 -9.22 5.06 -16.35
CA ASP A 96 -8.73 6.34 -15.85
C ASP A 96 -7.24 6.57 -16.22
N PHE A 97 -6.40 5.55 -16.05
CA PHE A 97 -5.02 5.60 -16.50
C PHE A 97 -4.91 5.80 -18.02
N ALA A 98 -5.77 5.13 -18.77
CA ALA A 98 -5.77 5.16 -20.23
C ALA A 98 -6.12 6.55 -20.80
N GLN A 99 -6.90 7.36 -20.07
CA GLN A 99 -7.33 8.68 -20.54
C GLN A 99 -6.17 9.65 -20.80
N SER A 100 -5.03 9.43 -20.17
CA SER A 100 -3.83 10.27 -20.34
C SER A 100 -3.04 9.94 -21.61
N TYR A 101 -3.43 8.92 -22.36
CA TYR A 101 -2.71 8.44 -23.55
C TYR A 101 -3.50 8.70 -24.83
N GLU A 102 -2.79 8.79 -25.94
CA GLU A 102 -3.41 9.03 -27.26
C GLU A 102 -4.33 7.90 -27.71
N ASP A 103 -3.99 6.66 -27.37
CA ASP A 103 -4.81 5.49 -27.65
C ASP A 103 -5.19 4.75 -26.38
N PRO A 104 -6.33 5.14 -25.75
CA PRO A 104 -6.77 4.54 -24.52
C PRO A 104 -7.02 3.03 -24.60
N GLN A 105 -7.48 2.54 -25.75
CA GLN A 105 -7.78 1.13 -25.91
C GLN A 105 -6.52 0.25 -25.89
N GLN A 106 -5.41 0.72 -26.43
CA GLN A 106 -4.14 0.00 -26.34
C GLN A 106 -3.64 -0.08 -24.89
N VAL A 107 -3.80 0.97 -24.11
CA VAL A 107 -3.42 0.97 -22.70
C VAL A 107 -4.26 -0.02 -21.91
N VAL A 108 -5.56 -0.08 -22.13
CA VAL A 108 -6.45 -1.06 -21.51
C VAL A 108 -6.00 -2.48 -21.85
N LYS A 109 -5.74 -2.78 -23.11
CA LYS A 109 -5.22 -4.10 -23.55
C LYS A 109 -3.88 -4.43 -22.89
N TYR A 110 -3.00 -3.45 -22.76
CA TYR A 110 -1.70 -3.62 -22.14
C TYR A 110 -1.82 -4.07 -20.67
N TYR A 111 -2.72 -3.47 -19.90
CA TYR A 111 -2.96 -3.87 -18.50
C TYR A 111 -3.61 -5.26 -18.41
N TYR A 112 -4.59 -5.56 -19.25
CA TYR A 112 -5.29 -6.84 -19.21
C TYR A 112 -4.49 -8.00 -19.80
N SER A 113 -3.41 -7.74 -20.54
CA SER A 113 -2.55 -8.78 -21.13
C SER A 113 -1.56 -9.40 -20.13
N ASP A 114 -1.35 -8.78 -18.98
CA ASP A 114 -0.39 -9.23 -17.97
C ASP A 114 -1.02 -9.22 -16.58
N ARG A 115 -1.05 -10.40 -15.96
CA ARG A 115 -1.60 -10.57 -14.60
C ARG A 115 -0.87 -9.72 -13.55
N ASN A 116 0.43 -9.54 -13.69
CA ASN A 116 1.22 -8.75 -12.74
C ASN A 116 0.82 -7.27 -12.78
N ARG A 117 0.60 -6.73 -13.97
CA ARG A 117 0.12 -5.35 -14.13
C ARG A 117 -1.28 -5.17 -13.57
N LEU A 118 -2.14 -6.13 -13.83
CA LEU A 118 -3.50 -6.11 -13.30
C LEU A 118 -3.51 -6.23 -11.78
N ALA A 119 -2.63 -7.03 -11.20
CA ALA A 119 -2.47 -7.17 -9.75
C ALA A 119 -2.01 -5.85 -9.10
N GLU A 120 -1.17 -5.07 -9.76
CA GLU A 120 -0.78 -3.74 -9.28
C GLU A 120 -1.97 -2.79 -9.22
N VAL A 121 -2.83 -2.81 -10.23
CA VAL A 121 -4.06 -2.02 -10.25
C VAL A 121 -5.03 -2.49 -9.16
N GLU A 122 -5.18 -3.79 -9.00
CA GLU A 122 -5.99 -4.39 -7.94
C GLU A 122 -5.53 -3.94 -6.56
N ALA A 123 -4.23 -3.96 -6.29
CA ALA A 123 -3.66 -3.51 -5.03
C ALA A 123 -3.96 -2.02 -4.78
N LEU A 124 -3.85 -1.18 -5.82
CA LEU A 124 -4.17 0.24 -5.72
C LEU A 124 -5.64 0.48 -5.39
N VAL A 125 -6.54 -0.22 -6.06
CA VAL A 125 -7.99 -0.14 -5.78
C VAL A 125 -8.30 -0.60 -4.36
N LEU A 126 -7.66 -1.70 -3.93
CA LEU A 126 -7.83 -2.22 -2.58
C LEU A 126 -7.41 -1.20 -1.51
N GLU A 127 -6.27 -0.56 -1.69
CA GLU A 127 -5.81 0.49 -0.79
C GLU A 127 -6.78 1.67 -0.76
N GLU A 128 -7.30 2.09 -1.90
CA GLU A 128 -8.32 3.15 -1.97
C GLU A 128 -9.61 2.75 -1.24
N ASN A 129 -10.05 1.51 -1.38
CA ASN A 129 -11.22 1.01 -0.68
C ASN A 129 -11.03 1.06 0.84
N VAL A 130 -9.85 0.68 1.33
CA VAL A 130 -9.53 0.75 2.76
C VAL A 130 -9.50 2.20 3.25
N VAL A 131 -8.84 3.09 2.51
CA VAL A 131 -8.76 4.52 2.86
C VAL A 131 -10.16 5.14 2.91
N ASN A 132 -10.98 4.89 1.90
CA ASN A 132 -12.36 5.40 1.83
C ASN A 132 -13.22 4.85 2.97
N TYR A 133 -13.05 3.59 3.33
CA TYR A 133 -13.73 2.99 4.47
C TYR A 133 -13.37 3.70 5.79
N VAL A 134 -12.09 3.88 6.05
CA VAL A 134 -11.61 4.55 7.27
C VAL A 134 -12.06 6.01 7.32
N LEU A 135 -11.96 6.74 6.20
CA LEU A 135 -12.45 8.12 6.10
C LEU A 135 -13.96 8.21 6.25
N GLY A 136 -14.70 7.22 5.75
CA GLY A 136 -16.14 7.11 5.96
C GLY A 136 -16.53 6.95 7.41
N LEU A 137 -15.77 6.18 8.17
CA LEU A 137 -15.95 6.06 9.63
C LEU A 137 -15.69 7.38 10.35
N SER A 138 -14.69 8.14 9.92
CA SER A 138 -14.34 9.42 10.53
C SER A 138 -15.37 10.53 10.29
N LYS A 139 -16.18 10.42 9.23
CA LYS A 139 -17.28 11.36 8.94
C LYS A 139 -18.50 11.19 9.85
N SER A 140 -18.62 10.05 10.49
CA SER A 140 -19.66 9.81 11.48
C SER A 140 -19.32 10.55 12.79
N SER A 141 -20.24 11.34 13.32
CA SER A 141 -19.99 12.22 14.46
C SER A 141 -19.43 11.51 15.71
N SER A 142 -19.90 10.30 15.99
CA SER A 142 -19.39 9.47 17.09
C SER A 142 -18.05 8.80 16.79
N LYS A 143 -17.69 8.68 15.53
CA LYS A 143 -16.47 8.02 15.07
C LYS A 143 -15.34 8.97 14.73
N VAL A 144 -15.64 10.25 14.53
CA VAL A 144 -14.65 11.31 14.38
C VAL A 144 -13.75 11.38 15.60
N VAL A 145 -14.33 11.38 16.80
CA VAL A 145 -13.56 11.39 18.06
C VAL A 145 -12.69 10.14 18.18
N ALA A 146 -13.24 8.97 17.88
CA ALA A 146 -12.48 7.71 17.92
C ALA A 146 -11.36 7.71 16.88
N PHE A 147 -11.60 8.25 15.70
CA PHE A 147 -10.59 8.39 14.66
C PHE A 147 -9.50 9.37 15.05
N ASP A 148 -9.86 10.50 15.63
CA ASP A 148 -8.93 11.50 16.14
C ASP A 148 -8.07 10.94 17.28
N GLU A 149 -8.64 10.14 18.16
CA GLU A 149 -7.90 9.40 19.17
C GLU A 149 -6.90 8.44 18.54
N LEU A 150 -7.33 7.72 17.52
CA LEU A 150 -6.53 6.76 16.78
C LEU A 150 -5.37 7.43 16.03
N MET A 151 -5.59 8.64 15.53
CA MET A 151 -4.58 9.46 14.88
C MET A 151 -3.62 10.16 15.85
N GLY A 152 -3.89 10.05 17.14
CA GLY A 152 -3.13 10.80 18.16
C GLY A 152 -3.34 12.30 18.08
N SER A 153 -4.39 12.74 17.39
CA SER A 153 -4.79 14.14 17.30
C SER A 153 -5.66 14.56 18.47
N ASN A 154 -5.72 13.75 19.52
CA ASN A 154 -6.20 14.18 20.81
C ASN A 154 -5.28 15.29 21.31
N ALA A 155 -5.36 16.37 20.57
CA ALA A 155 -4.87 17.61 21.04
C ALA A 155 -5.47 17.80 22.43
N GLN A 156 -4.73 17.63 23.34
CA GLN A 156 -4.56 18.70 24.27
C GLN A 156 -5.61 19.81 24.10
N ALA A 157 -6.75 19.53 24.59
CA ALA A 157 -7.63 20.61 24.94
C ALA A 157 -7.20 21.13 26.30
#